data_ecafdf885fed59dfeefa6bb8ef4dbcf5
#
_entry.id   ecafdf885fed59dfeefa6bb8ef4dbcf5
#
_cell.length_a   1.000
_cell.length_b   1.000
_cell.length_c   1.000
_cell.angle_alpha   90.00
_cell.angle_beta   90.00
_cell.angle_gamma   90.00
#
_symmetry.space_group_name_H-M   'P 1'
#
loop_
_entity.id
_entity.type
_entity.pdbx_description
1 polymer ?
#
loop_
_entity_poly.entity_id
_entity_poly.type
_entity_poly.pdbx_seq_one_letter_code
_entity_poly.pdbx_strand_id
1 'polypeptide(L)'
;MIKYSKELEEQGFFVQRYEDRFFWDTPENLSKYPWGTKDGWEKEETNPVLGGKFGTCFDLSVMKDENMYKMWFSWRPKECIAYSESPDGVHWKEPIEVLKPREDSWWDKDELNRPSVIKVNGIYKMWYSGQMAPYTNEGKSYIGYAQSVDGINWERFDAPVLVPDQDWELKAIMCPHVIYDETEKIYKMWYSGGGNHEPDAIGYAWSKDGMNWKKYEGNPIFSSDVNIDWERNKTAAC
;
A
#
# COMPACT_ATOMS: atom_id res chain seq x y z
N MET A 1 -13.37 -19.44 -19.88
CA MET A 1 -12.69 -18.34 -19.22
C MET A 1 -11.37 -18.76 -18.55
N ILE A 2 -11.33 -19.80 -17.73
CA ILE A 2 -10.08 -20.31 -17.09
C ILE A 2 -9.03 -20.79 -18.11
N LYS A 3 -9.46 -21.29 -19.25
CA LYS A 3 -8.58 -21.77 -20.32
C LYS A 3 -7.78 -20.65 -20.99
N TYR A 4 -8.37 -19.46 -21.10
CA TYR A 4 -7.74 -18.30 -21.73
C TYR A 4 -6.59 -17.70 -20.92
N SER A 5 -6.71 -17.65 -19.58
CA SER A 5 -5.64 -17.13 -18.74
C SER A 5 -4.40 -18.01 -18.76
N LYS A 6 -4.59 -19.34 -18.78
CA LYS A 6 -3.49 -20.30 -18.76
C LYS A 6 -2.72 -20.33 -20.09
N GLU A 7 -3.43 -20.21 -21.22
CA GLU A 7 -2.80 -20.12 -22.54
C GLU A 7 -1.97 -18.84 -22.71
N LEU A 8 -2.40 -17.72 -22.11
CA LEU A 8 -1.65 -16.46 -22.13
C LEU A 8 -0.43 -16.52 -21.21
N GLU A 9 -0.56 -17.08 -20.01
CA GLU A 9 0.56 -17.30 -19.09
C GLU A 9 1.63 -18.21 -19.70
N GLU A 10 1.24 -19.29 -20.39
CA GLU A 10 2.14 -20.19 -21.11
C GLU A 10 2.87 -19.49 -22.27
N GLN A 11 2.31 -18.42 -22.82
CA GLN A 11 2.93 -17.56 -23.83
C GLN A 11 3.77 -16.42 -23.25
N GLY A 12 3.91 -16.36 -21.91
CA GLY A 12 4.73 -15.36 -21.22
C GLY A 12 4.01 -14.02 -20.97
N PHE A 13 2.68 -14.00 -21.03
CA PHE A 13 1.91 -12.81 -20.66
C PHE A 13 1.67 -12.79 -19.16
N PHE A 14 1.79 -11.60 -18.57
CA PHE A 14 1.27 -11.35 -17.25
C PHE A 14 -0.25 -11.18 -17.31
N VAL A 15 -0.99 -12.11 -16.70
CA VAL A 15 -2.44 -12.08 -16.65
C VAL A 15 -2.88 -11.80 -15.22
N GLN A 16 -3.49 -10.65 -15.01
CA GLN A 16 -4.11 -10.31 -13.73
C GLN A 16 -5.63 -10.43 -13.84
N ARG A 17 -6.23 -11.29 -13.02
CA ARG A 17 -7.68 -11.37 -12.91
C ARG A 17 -8.17 -10.37 -11.88
N TYR A 18 -9.09 -9.53 -12.28
CA TYR A 18 -9.75 -8.59 -11.41
C TYR A 18 -11.26 -8.62 -11.69
N GLU A 19 -12.10 -9.05 -10.73
CA GLU A 19 -13.58 -9.05 -10.81
C GLU A 19 -14.15 -9.49 -12.18
N ASP A 20 -13.82 -10.63 -12.70
CA ASP A 20 -14.23 -11.10 -14.03
C ASP A 20 -13.67 -10.29 -15.23
N ARG A 21 -12.78 -9.35 -15.01
CA ARG A 21 -12.02 -8.67 -16.06
C ARG A 21 -10.59 -9.21 -16.09
N PHE A 22 -10.09 -9.41 -17.32
CA PHE A 22 -8.69 -9.76 -17.55
C PHE A 22 -7.99 -8.53 -18.11
N PHE A 23 -6.95 -8.06 -17.40
CA PHE A 23 -6.01 -7.11 -17.96
C PHE A 23 -4.85 -7.90 -18.53
N TRP A 24 -4.61 -7.76 -19.80
CA TRP A 24 -3.50 -8.37 -20.50
C TRP A 24 -2.93 -7.38 -21.51
N ASP A 25 -1.64 -7.43 -21.70
CA ASP A 25 -1.00 -6.69 -22.75
C ASP A 25 -0.21 -7.62 -23.66
N THR A 26 -0.17 -7.33 -24.93
CA THR A 26 0.54 -8.17 -25.90
C THR A 26 2.01 -7.76 -25.97
N PRO A 27 2.93 -8.71 -26.30
CA PRO A 27 4.33 -8.36 -26.55
C PRO A 27 4.48 -7.24 -27.60
N GLU A 28 3.55 -7.19 -28.57
CA GLU A 28 3.52 -6.14 -29.59
C GLU A 28 3.14 -4.78 -29.01
N ASN A 29 2.16 -4.71 -28.11
CA ASN A 29 1.82 -3.48 -27.41
C ASN A 29 2.94 -3.08 -26.46
N LEU A 30 3.47 -4.03 -25.70
CA LEU A 30 4.61 -3.81 -24.81
C LEU A 30 5.82 -3.27 -25.57
N SER A 31 6.04 -3.69 -26.82
CA SER A 31 7.13 -3.18 -27.67
C SER A 31 6.93 -1.74 -28.16
N LYS A 32 5.69 -1.24 -28.16
CA LYS A 32 5.36 0.14 -28.55
C LYS A 32 5.59 1.14 -27.43
N TYR A 33 5.66 0.68 -26.20
CA TYR A 33 6.00 1.55 -25.07
C TYR A 33 7.53 1.71 -25.01
N PRO A 34 8.02 2.94 -24.93
CA PRO A 34 9.44 3.17 -24.70
C PRO A 34 9.78 2.67 -23.27
N TRP A 35 10.24 1.44 -23.17
CA TRP A 35 10.70 0.84 -21.91
C TRP A 35 11.97 1.48 -21.39
N GLY A 36 12.56 2.39 -22.18
CA GLY A 36 13.62 3.26 -21.72
C GLY A 36 13.02 4.39 -20.89
N THR A 37 13.45 4.53 -19.67
CA THR A 37 13.19 5.71 -18.88
C THR A 37 13.83 6.91 -19.55
N LYS A 38 13.05 7.96 -19.82
CA LYS A 38 13.60 9.26 -20.18
C LYS A 38 14.14 9.91 -18.90
N ASP A 39 15.08 10.82 -19.06
CA ASP A 39 15.52 11.73 -17.99
C ASP A 39 16.32 11.08 -16.82
N GLY A 40 17.21 10.13 -17.14
CA GLY A 40 18.24 9.67 -16.21
C GLY A 40 17.82 8.56 -15.24
N TRP A 41 16.64 7.98 -15.38
CA TRP A 41 16.29 6.75 -14.66
C TRP A 41 16.81 5.53 -15.44
N GLU A 42 17.54 4.66 -14.77
CA GLU A 42 17.99 3.38 -15.30
C GLU A 42 17.39 2.25 -14.44
N LYS A 43 16.91 1.20 -15.12
CA LYS A 43 16.44 0.01 -14.41
C LYS A 43 17.65 -0.83 -14.02
N GLU A 44 17.64 -1.27 -12.76
CA GLU A 44 18.63 -2.24 -12.28
C GLU A 44 18.57 -3.54 -13.11
N GLU A 45 19.73 -4.04 -13.56
CA GLU A 45 19.79 -5.23 -14.41
C GLU A 45 19.32 -6.51 -13.70
N THR A 46 19.47 -6.55 -12.38
CA THR A 46 19.08 -7.70 -11.54
C THR A 46 17.61 -7.69 -11.12
N ASN A 47 16.80 -6.78 -11.67
CA ASN A 47 15.37 -6.74 -11.34
C ASN A 47 14.63 -8.07 -11.63
N PRO A 48 13.70 -8.49 -10.78
CA PRO A 48 13.26 -7.80 -9.56
C PRO A 48 14.26 -7.98 -8.40
N VAL A 49 14.60 -6.88 -7.72
CA VAL A 49 15.54 -6.89 -6.57
C VAL A 49 14.92 -7.55 -5.31
N LEU A 50 13.62 -7.64 -5.23
CA LEU A 50 12.85 -8.39 -4.22
C LEU A 50 11.59 -8.97 -4.89
N GLY A 51 11.21 -10.20 -4.51
CA GLY A 51 10.04 -10.88 -5.08
C GLY A 51 10.35 -12.31 -5.48
N GLY A 52 9.83 -12.76 -6.62
CA GLY A 52 10.08 -14.11 -7.15
C GLY A 52 9.64 -15.21 -6.19
N LYS A 53 10.60 -15.88 -5.53
CA LYS A 53 10.32 -16.97 -4.57
C LYS A 53 9.43 -16.58 -3.39
N PHE A 54 9.32 -15.29 -3.10
CA PHE A 54 8.49 -14.78 -2.00
C PHE A 54 7.02 -14.55 -2.41
N GLY A 55 6.70 -14.68 -3.70
CA GLY A 55 5.38 -14.39 -4.24
C GLY A 55 5.11 -12.89 -4.34
N THR A 56 3.85 -12.49 -4.23
CA THR A 56 3.44 -11.09 -4.37
C THR A 56 3.88 -10.24 -3.19
N CYS A 57 4.78 -9.28 -3.47
CA CYS A 57 5.21 -8.23 -2.57
C CYS A 57 4.82 -6.88 -3.21
N PHE A 58 4.13 -6.01 -2.47
CA PHE A 58 3.58 -4.77 -3.03
C PHE A 58 3.41 -3.68 -1.96
N ASP A 59 3.05 -2.47 -2.38
CA ASP A 59 2.81 -1.30 -1.52
C ASP A 59 3.92 -1.10 -0.48
N LEU A 60 5.10 -0.75 -0.96
CA LEU A 60 6.28 -0.65 -0.14
C LEU A 60 6.50 0.75 0.44
N SER A 61 7.01 0.81 1.65
CA SER A 61 7.54 2.01 2.30
C SER A 61 9.04 1.82 2.53
N VAL A 62 9.85 2.66 1.90
CA VAL A 62 11.32 2.57 1.98
C VAL A 62 11.88 3.85 2.58
N MET A 63 12.84 3.69 3.47
CA MET A 63 13.64 4.81 3.96
C MET A 63 15.11 4.45 4.06
N LYS A 64 15.98 5.44 3.94
CA LYS A 64 17.37 5.32 4.32
C LYS A 64 17.54 5.75 5.78
N ASP A 65 18.00 4.83 6.60
CA ASP A 65 18.27 5.10 8.01
C ASP A 65 19.73 4.74 8.31
N GLU A 66 20.50 5.74 8.65
CA GLU A 66 21.97 5.65 8.75
C GLU A 66 22.59 5.14 7.43
N ASN A 67 23.23 3.98 7.47
CA ASN A 67 23.90 3.37 6.31
C ASN A 67 23.11 2.23 5.67
N MET A 68 21.84 2.03 6.07
CA MET A 68 21.00 0.95 5.58
C MET A 68 19.71 1.50 4.95
N TYR A 69 19.29 0.88 3.87
CA TYR A 69 17.92 1.02 3.39
C TYR A 69 17.04 0.03 4.13
N LYS A 70 15.93 0.50 4.65
CA LYS A 70 14.93 -0.29 5.35
C LYS A 70 13.64 -0.24 4.56
N MET A 71 13.00 -1.38 4.37
CA MET A 71 11.77 -1.49 3.60
C MET A 71 10.74 -2.30 4.37
N TRP A 72 9.55 -1.75 4.47
CA TRP A 72 8.33 -2.44 4.92
C TRP A 72 7.39 -2.56 3.73
N PHE A 73 6.74 -3.70 3.59
CA PHE A 73 5.89 -3.97 2.44
C PHE A 73 4.80 -4.98 2.76
N SER A 74 3.77 -4.97 1.93
CA SER A 74 2.69 -5.95 1.98
C SER A 74 3.17 -7.28 1.40
N TRP A 75 3.14 -8.35 2.21
CA TRP A 75 3.49 -9.70 1.79
C TRP A 75 2.23 -10.55 1.66
N ARG A 76 1.62 -10.55 0.49
CA ARG A 76 0.31 -11.18 0.26
C ARG A 76 0.24 -12.66 0.62
N PRO A 77 1.21 -13.54 0.28
CA PRO A 77 1.16 -14.94 0.67
C PRO A 77 1.14 -15.20 2.17
N LYS A 78 1.44 -14.19 2.97
CA LYS A 78 1.48 -14.22 4.43
C LYS A 78 0.44 -13.30 5.08
N GLU A 79 -0.33 -12.55 4.26
CA GLU A 79 -1.36 -11.60 4.69
C GLU A 79 -0.86 -10.56 5.71
N CYS A 80 0.45 -10.30 5.73
CA CYS A 80 1.14 -9.53 6.75
C CYS A 80 1.98 -8.39 6.17
N ILE A 81 2.47 -7.54 7.06
CA ILE A 81 3.54 -6.59 6.73
C ILE A 81 4.88 -7.27 7.04
N ALA A 82 5.75 -7.26 6.05
CA ALA A 82 7.12 -7.77 6.13
C ALA A 82 8.15 -6.64 6.15
N TYR A 83 9.35 -6.99 6.57
CA TYR A 83 10.52 -6.11 6.59
C TYR A 83 11.70 -6.76 5.88
N SER A 84 12.45 -5.94 5.18
CA SER A 84 13.78 -6.29 4.66
C SER A 84 14.69 -5.07 4.74
N GLU A 85 16.00 -5.30 4.73
CA GLU A 85 17.00 -4.25 4.71
C GLU A 85 18.09 -4.52 3.68
N SER A 86 18.72 -3.46 3.19
CA SER A 86 19.75 -3.50 2.17
C SER A 86 20.81 -2.43 2.42
N PRO A 87 22.11 -2.71 2.19
CA PRO A 87 23.16 -1.71 2.27
C PRO A 87 23.15 -0.73 1.08
N ASP A 88 22.56 -1.11 -0.04
CA ASP A 88 22.67 -0.39 -1.31
C ASP A 88 21.34 -0.14 -2.04
N GLY A 89 20.22 -0.72 -1.54
CA GLY A 89 18.91 -0.63 -2.16
C GLY A 89 18.65 -1.66 -3.26
N VAL A 90 19.64 -2.47 -3.58
CA VAL A 90 19.60 -3.52 -4.63
C VAL A 90 19.67 -4.92 -4.01
N HIS A 91 20.59 -5.15 -3.10
CA HIS A 91 20.79 -6.45 -2.45
C HIS A 91 20.02 -6.51 -1.12
N TRP A 92 18.77 -6.95 -1.20
CA TRP A 92 17.87 -7.05 -0.05
C TRP A 92 18.04 -8.39 0.68
N LYS A 93 18.04 -8.35 2.00
CA LYS A 93 18.00 -9.55 2.84
C LYS A 93 16.69 -10.30 2.67
N GLU A 94 16.65 -11.57 3.09
CA GLU A 94 15.39 -12.31 3.14
C GLU A 94 14.39 -11.60 4.06
N PRO A 95 13.12 -11.44 3.61
CA PRO A 95 12.12 -10.73 4.38
C PRO A 95 11.70 -11.52 5.63
N ILE A 96 11.39 -10.77 6.68
CA ILE A 96 10.80 -11.28 7.91
C ILE A 96 9.43 -10.66 8.14
N GLU A 97 8.52 -11.42 8.73
CA GLU A 97 7.19 -10.95 9.12
C GLU A 97 7.33 -10.06 10.37
N VAL A 98 6.84 -8.82 10.32
CA VAL A 98 6.96 -7.86 11.43
C VAL A 98 5.63 -7.44 12.02
N LEU A 99 4.54 -7.52 11.26
CA LEU A 99 3.19 -7.23 11.76
C LEU A 99 2.18 -8.18 11.11
N LYS A 100 1.50 -9.00 11.92
CA LYS A 100 0.55 -10.02 11.46
C LYS A 100 -0.89 -9.66 11.82
N PRO A 101 -1.88 -10.19 11.09
CA PRO A 101 -3.27 -10.14 11.52
C PRO A 101 -3.45 -10.68 12.95
N ARG A 102 -4.48 -10.20 13.64
CA ARG A 102 -4.86 -10.67 14.99
C ARG A 102 -6.21 -11.34 14.91
N GLU A 103 -6.27 -12.62 15.25
CA GLU A 103 -7.49 -13.44 15.19
C GLU A 103 -8.64 -12.87 16.04
N ASP A 104 -8.31 -12.22 17.15
CA ASP A 104 -9.26 -11.61 18.09
C ASP A 104 -9.65 -10.18 17.73
N SER A 105 -9.09 -9.61 16.69
CA SER A 105 -9.39 -8.25 16.25
C SER A 105 -10.67 -8.18 15.43
N TRP A 106 -11.45 -7.11 15.65
CA TRP A 106 -12.68 -6.86 14.90
C TRP A 106 -12.42 -6.08 13.59
N TRP A 107 -11.17 -5.64 13.30
CA TRP A 107 -10.90 -4.75 12.19
C TRP A 107 -9.64 -5.07 11.37
N ASP A 108 -8.67 -5.80 11.90
CA ASP A 108 -7.39 -6.13 11.24
C ASP A 108 -7.03 -7.62 11.36
N LYS A 109 -8.05 -8.50 11.28
CA LYS A 109 -7.88 -9.93 11.54
C LYS A 109 -7.57 -10.76 10.30
N ASP A 110 -7.85 -10.26 9.10
CA ASP A 110 -7.74 -11.09 7.90
C ASP A 110 -6.50 -10.73 7.07
N GLU A 111 -6.21 -9.45 6.84
CA GLU A 111 -5.01 -9.02 6.10
C GLU A 111 -4.50 -7.67 6.60
N LEU A 112 -3.17 -7.53 6.68
CA LEU A 112 -2.49 -6.26 6.88
C LEU A 112 -1.70 -5.91 5.63
N ASN A 113 -1.86 -4.67 5.16
CA ASN A 113 -1.14 -4.21 3.98
C ASN A 113 -0.92 -2.69 3.95
N ARG A 114 -0.22 -2.21 2.91
CA ARG A 114 -0.03 -0.79 2.59
C ARG A 114 0.58 0.01 3.76
N PRO A 115 1.76 -0.40 4.26
CA PRO A 115 2.42 0.33 5.32
C PRO A 115 2.97 1.67 4.84
N SER A 116 2.81 2.71 5.66
CA SER A 116 3.51 3.99 5.54
C SER A 116 4.34 4.19 6.78
N VAL A 117 5.66 4.22 6.65
CA VAL A 117 6.58 4.28 7.79
C VAL A 117 7.43 5.54 7.73
N ILE A 118 7.48 6.27 8.83
CA ILE A 118 8.39 7.40 9.01
C ILE A 118 9.10 7.27 10.36
N LYS A 119 10.24 7.98 10.52
CA LYS A 119 10.98 8.04 11.77
C LYS A 119 10.94 9.47 12.31
N VAL A 120 10.36 9.65 13.50
CA VAL A 120 10.24 10.95 14.17
C VAL A 120 10.79 10.83 15.58
N ASN A 121 11.75 11.70 15.92
CA ASN A 121 12.42 11.70 17.24
C ASN A 121 13.01 10.32 17.64
N GLY A 122 13.58 9.60 16.66
CA GLY A 122 14.20 8.29 16.89
C GLY A 122 13.22 7.11 16.93
N ILE A 123 11.91 7.34 16.88
CA ILE A 123 10.87 6.30 16.91
C ILE A 123 10.32 6.10 15.50
N TYR A 124 10.27 4.86 15.04
CA TYR A 124 9.54 4.48 13.82
C TYR A 124 8.05 4.45 14.13
N LYS A 125 7.29 5.06 13.25
CA LYS A 125 5.84 5.11 13.29
C LYS A 125 5.29 4.53 12.00
N MET A 126 4.37 3.60 12.09
CA MET A 126 3.73 2.93 10.96
C MET A 126 2.24 3.17 11.00
N TRP A 127 1.69 3.60 9.86
CA TRP A 127 0.27 3.50 9.57
C TRP A 127 0.08 2.44 8.51
N TYR A 128 -0.98 1.64 8.62
CA TYR A 128 -1.21 0.51 7.75
C TYR A 128 -2.70 0.27 7.53
N SER A 129 -3.05 -0.40 6.46
CA SER A 129 -4.41 -0.84 6.21
C SER A 129 -4.66 -2.18 6.89
N GLY A 130 -5.64 -2.22 7.80
CA GLY A 130 -6.19 -3.46 8.34
C GLY A 130 -7.47 -3.81 7.58
N GLN A 131 -7.55 -5.02 7.07
CA GLN A 131 -8.64 -5.44 6.21
C GLN A 131 -9.40 -6.63 6.79
N MET A 132 -10.69 -6.65 6.51
CA MET A 132 -11.60 -7.73 6.90
C MET A 132 -12.23 -8.35 5.66
N ALA A 133 -12.26 -9.68 5.63
CA ALA A 133 -13.01 -10.43 4.64
C ALA A 133 -14.55 -10.22 4.84
N PRO A 134 -15.36 -10.43 3.81
CA PRO A 134 -14.94 -10.86 2.49
C PRO A 134 -14.33 -9.72 1.67
N TYR A 135 -13.36 -10.03 0.82
CA TYR A 135 -12.76 -9.06 -0.12
C TYR A 135 -13.70 -8.77 -1.31
N THR A 136 -14.94 -8.49 -0.98
CA THR A 136 -16.05 -8.17 -1.88
C THR A 136 -16.61 -6.80 -1.52
N ASN A 137 -17.73 -6.42 -2.12
CA ASN A 137 -18.46 -5.18 -1.79
C ASN A 137 -18.88 -5.04 -0.31
N GLU A 138 -18.74 -6.10 0.47
CA GLU A 138 -19.00 -6.09 1.92
C GLU A 138 -17.74 -5.89 2.77
N GLY A 139 -16.57 -5.96 2.17
CA GLY A 139 -15.28 -5.83 2.86
C GLY A 139 -15.09 -4.45 3.48
N LYS A 140 -14.53 -4.43 4.67
CA LYS A 140 -14.21 -3.21 5.42
C LYS A 140 -12.70 -3.06 5.56
N SER A 141 -12.25 -1.83 5.51
CA SER A 141 -10.85 -1.50 5.72
C SER A 141 -10.70 -0.25 6.58
N TYR A 142 -9.67 -0.25 7.42
CA TYR A 142 -9.39 0.75 8.42
C TYR A 142 -7.91 1.09 8.43
N ILE A 143 -7.53 2.24 8.98
CA ILE A 143 -6.12 2.58 9.16
C ILE A 143 -5.71 2.36 10.61
N GLY A 144 -4.73 1.49 10.80
CA GLY A 144 -4.10 1.19 12.07
C GLY A 144 -2.82 2.00 12.32
N TYR A 145 -2.30 1.90 13.53
CA TYR A 145 -1.07 2.52 13.97
C TYR A 145 -0.22 1.56 14.80
N ALA A 146 1.07 1.59 14.57
CA ALA A 146 2.06 0.91 15.39
C ALA A 146 3.33 1.78 15.52
N GLN A 147 4.10 1.57 16.58
CA GLN A 147 5.38 2.24 16.80
C GLN A 147 6.47 1.23 17.15
N SER A 148 7.74 1.60 16.86
CA SER A 148 8.88 0.74 17.11
C SER A 148 10.15 1.57 17.35
N VAL A 149 11.07 1.05 18.15
CA VAL A 149 12.39 1.65 18.35
C VAL A 149 13.42 1.14 17.34
N ASP A 150 13.18 -0.03 16.75
CA ASP A 150 14.11 -0.73 15.83
C ASP A 150 13.57 -0.92 14.40
N GLY A 151 12.25 -0.73 14.20
CA GLY A 151 11.55 -0.97 12.93
C GLY A 151 11.20 -2.43 12.68
N ILE A 152 11.45 -3.32 13.63
CA ILE A 152 11.22 -4.76 13.55
C ILE A 152 10.18 -5.21 14.59
N ASN A 153 10.38 -4.80 15.83
CA ASN A 153 9.48 -5.11 16.93
C ASN A 153 8.48 -3.96 17.12
N TRP A 154 7.21 -4.21 16.80
CA TRP A 154 6.18 -3.18 16.75
C TRP A 154 5.20 -3.29 17.92
N GLU A 155 5.03 -2.18 18.63
CA GLU A 155 3.94 -1.97 19.57
C GLU A 155 2.72 -1.49 18.79
N ARG A 156 1.70 -2.34 18.68
CA ARG A 156 0.45 -2.06 17.92
C ARG A 156 -0.61 -1.49 18.84
N PHE A 157 -1.35 -0.52 18.34
CA PHE A 157 -2.56 -0.01 18.99
C PHE A 157 -3.76 -0.91 18.70
N ASP A 158 -4.63 -1.09 19.69
CA ASP A 158 -5.75 -2.04 19.60
C ASP A 158 -6.88 -1.55 18.70
N ALA A 159 -7.13 -0.24 18.66
CA ALA A 159 -8.15 0.37 17.83
C ALA A 159 -7.54 0.99 16.56
N PRO A 160 -8.29 1.05 15.45
CA PRO A 160 -7.87 1.82 14.29
C PRO A 160 -7.81 3.31 14.64
N VAL A 161 -6.84 4.02 14.05
CA VAL A 161 -6.67 5.48 14.24
C VAL A 161 -7.50 6.30 13.26
N LEU A 162 -7.96 5.69 12.18
CA LEU A 162 -8.90 6.30 11.25
C LEU A 162 -9.92 5.24 10.78
N VAL A 163 -11.18 5.64 10.73
CA VAL A 163 -12.30 4.79 10.32
C VAL A 163 -13.09 5.47 9.20
N PRO A 164 -13.79 4.72 8.32
CA PRO A 164 -14.68 5.33 7.35
C PRO A 164 -15.91 5.91 8.07
N ASP A 165 -16.10 7.22 7.99
CA ASP A 165 -17.20 7.97 8.62
C ASP A 165 -17.74 9.10 7.74
N GLN A 166 -17.24 9.24 6.51
CA GLN A 166 -17.74 10.17 5.50
C GLN A 166 -18.41 9.40 4.35
N ASP A 167 -19.42 9.98 3.73
CA ASP A 167 -20.23 9.31 2.68
C ASP A 167 -19.38 8.78 1.51
N TRP A 168 -18.38 9.50 1.09
CA TRP A 168 -17.50 9.11 -0.03
C TRP A 168 -16.56 7.93 0.31
N GLU A 169 -16.28 7.71 1.59
CA GLU A 169 -15.43 6.59 2.06
C GLU A 169 -16.17 5.26 2.05
N LEU A 170 -17.51 5.32 2.03
CA LEU A 170 -18.40 4.16 2.04
C LEU A 170 -18.06 3.18 3.17
N LYS A 171 -17.35 2.08 2.86
CA LYS A 171 -17.03 1.02 3.83
C LYS A 171 -15.53 0.87 4.10
N ALA A 172 -14.68 1.52 3.33
CA ALA A 172 -13.25 1.24 3.36
C ALA A 172 -12.39 2.49 3.19
N ILE A 173 -11.41 2.62 4.07
CA ILE A 173 -10.29 3.53 3.92
C ILE A 173 -8.99 2.75 3.97
N MET A 174 -8.01 3.15 3.15
CA MET A 174 -6.77 2.40 2.97
C MET A 174 -5.66 3.25 2.39
N CYS A 175 -4.51 2.65 2.12
CA CYS A 175 -3.36 3.30 1.47
C CYS A 175 -2.92 4.59 2.19
N PRO A 176 -2.65 4.56 3.50
CA PRO A 176 -2.16 5.76 4.16
C PRO A 176 -0.78 6.13 3.61
N HIS A 177 -0.60 7.41 3.29
CA HIS A 177 0.71 8.00 3.07
C HIS A 177 0.89 9.15 4.05
N VAL A 178 1.86 9.03 4.94
CA VAL A 178 2.03 9.97 6.05
C VAL A 178 3.39 10.65 5.97
N ILE A 179 3.37 11.95 6.18
CA ILE A 179 4.58 12.75 6.39
C ILE A 179 4.48 13.47 7.74
N TYR A 180 5.64 13.83 8.30
CA TYR A 180 5.73 14.75 9.42
C TYR A 180 6.22 16.12 8.92
N ASP A 181 5.42 17.14 9.13
CA ASP A 181 5.79 18.51 8.80
C ASP A 181 6.59 19.11 9.96
N GLU A 182 7.88 19.24 9.75
CA GLU A 182 8.81 19.77 10.77
C GLU A 182 8.54 21.24 11.11
N THR A 183 7.94 21.99 10.20
CA THR A 183 7.64 23.42 10.42
C THR A 183 6.39 23.58 11.27
N GLU A 184 5.32 22.87 10.91
CA GLU A 184 4.03 22.94 11.61
C GLU A 184 3.97 21.99 12.81
N LYS A 185 4.93 21.05 12.93
CA LYS A 185 4.98 20.01 13.97
C LYS A 185 3.72 19.16 14.02
N ILE A 186 3.21 18.80 12.84
CA ILE A 186 2.03 17.95 12.65
C ILE A 186 2.31 16.81 11.68
N TYR A 187 1.53 15.75 11.81
CA TYR A 187 1.44 14.67 10.83
C TYR A 187 0.37 15.02 9.81
N LYS A 188 0.67 14.79 8.55
CA LYS A 188 -0.27 14.94 7.41
C LYS A 188 -0.42 13.58 6.75
N MET A 189 -1.66 13.18 6.49
CA MET A 189 -1.98 11.90 5.86
C MET A 189 -2.83 12.12 4.62
N TRP A 190 -2.44 11.49 3.53
CA TRP A 190 -3.31 11.21 2.38
C TRP A 190 -3.72 9.76 2.45
N TYR A 191 -4.97 9.48 2.20
CA TYR A 191 -5.54 8.14 2.27
C TYR A 191 -6.59 7.93 1.20
N SER A 192 -6.80 6.70 0.80
CA SER A 192 -7.81 6.34 -0.17
C SER A 192 -9.09 5.89 0.52
N GLY A 193 -10.23 6.15 -0.11
CA GLY A 193 -11.54 5.69 0.34
C GLY A 193 -12.41 5.19 -0.80
N GLY A 194 -13.35 4.30 -0.49
CA GLY A 194 -14.27 3.73 -1.48
C GLY A 194 -15.12 2.58 -0.98
N GLY A 195 -15.88 1.96 -1.89
CA GLY A 195 -16.94 0.99 -1.55
C GLY A 195 -16.46 -0.41 -1.18
N ASN A 196 -15.26 -0.76 -1.56
CA ASN A 196 -14.63 -2.03 -1.30
C ASN A 196 -13.12 -1.82 -1.18
N HIS A 197 -12.31 -2.87 -1.23
CA HIS A 197 -10.85 -2.72 -1.19
C HIS A 197 -10.26 -2.03 -2.44
N GLU A 198 -11.10 -1.47 -3.28
CA GLU A 198 -10.75 -0.65 -4.43
C GLU A 198 -11.11 0.81 -4.18
N PRO A 199 -10.14 1.68 -4.04
CA PRO A 199 -10.38 3.07 -3.75
C PRO A 199 -10.94 3.83 -4.96
N ASP A 200 -11.80 4.80 -4.67
CA ASP A 200 -12.44 5.65 -5.67
C ASP A 200 -11.98 7.11 -5.58
N ALA A 201 -11.44 7.50 -4.43
CA ALA A 201 -11.03 8.87 -4.18
C ALA A 201 -9.91 8.96 -3.13
N ILE A 202 -9.29 10.14 -3.04
CA ILE A 202 -8.24 10.45 -2.05
C ILE A 202 -8.74 11.51 -1.09
N GLY A 203 -8.57 11.24 0.21
CA GLY A 203 -8.81 12.17 1.30
C GLY A 203 -7.52 12.67 1.94
N TYR A 204 -7.67 13.71 2.73
CA TYR A 204 -6.63 14.32 3.54
C TYR A 204 -7.04 14.41 5.00
N ALA A 205 -6.09 14.13 5.90
CA ALA A 205 -6.26 14.30 7.33
C ALA A 205 -4.97 14.81 7.96
N TRP A 206 -5.05 15.42 9.14
CA TRP A 206 -3.90 15.86 9.91
C TRP A 206 -4.03 15.49 11.36
N SER A 207 -2.88 15.37 12.06
CA SER A 207 -2.79 14.99 13.47
C SER A 207 -1.60 15.66 14.13
N LYS A 208 -1.71 15.95 15.43
CA LYS A 208 -0.58 16.43 16.25
C LYS A 208 0.27 15.30 16.82
N ASP A 209 -0.28 14.13 16.99
CA ASP A 209 0.34 12.97 17.65
C ASP A 209 0.49 11.74 16.74
N GLY A 210 -0.17 11.75 15.57
CA GLY A 210 -0.19 10.62 14.64
C GLY A 210 -1.25 9.56 14.97
N MET A 211 -2.04 9.77 16.00
CA MET A 211 -3.09 8.85 16.46
C MET A 211 -4.49 9.46 16.40
N ASN A 212 -4.61 10.72 16.83
CA ASN A 212 -5.86 11.46 16.79
C ASN A 212 -5.92 12.33 15.53
N TRP A 213 -6.66 11.87 14.51
CA TRP A 213 -6.71 12.48 13.21
C TRP A 213 -7.95 13.36 13.01
N LYS A 214 -7.75 14.50 12.39
CA LYS A 214 -8.83 15.38 11.93
C LYS A 214 -8.87 15.32 10.40
N LYS A 215 -9.96 14.79 9.86
CA LYS A 215 -10.23 14.78 8.42
C LYS A 215 -10.53 16.19 7.93
N TYR A 216 -10.08 16.49 6.73
CA TYR A 216 -10.37 17.76 6.07
C TYR A 216 -11.84 17.84 5.68
N GLU A 217 -12.49 18.96 5.97
CA GLU A 217 -13.93 19.13 5.73
C GLU A 217 -14.29 19.13 4.23
N GLY A 218 -13.33 19.48 3.36
CA GLY A 218 -13.48 19.46 1.91
C GLY A 218 -13.10 18.14 1.23
N ASN A 219 -13.00 17.04 1.98
CA ASN A 219 -12.76 15.71 1.38
C ASN A 219 -13.95 15.25 0.51
N PRO A 220 -13.69 14.45 -0.54
CA PRO A 220 -12.38 14.04 -1.03
C PRO A 220 -11.65 15.18 -1.73
N ILE A 221 -10.31 15.22 -1.60
CA ILE A 221 -9.48 16.24 -2.25
C ILE A 221 -9.17 15.90 -3.71
N PHE A 222 -9.30 14.64 -4.08
CA PHE A 222 -9.11 14.15 -5.42
C PHE A 222 -9.98 12.91 -5.66
N SER A 223 -10.64 12.87 -6.82
CA SER A 223 -11.45 11.73 -7.26
C SER A 223 -11.29 11.54 -8.76
N SER A 224 -11.58 10.33 -9.24
CA SER A 224 -11.56 10.04 -10.68
C SER A 224 -12.54 10.93 -11.45
N ASP A 225 -12.14 11.39 -12.64
CA ASP A 225 -13.00 12.07 -13.59
C ASP A 225 -13.37 11.12 -14.73
N VAL A 226 -14.66 10.81 -14.84
CA VAL A 226 -15.20 9.90 -15.87
C VAL A 226 -14.98 10.42 -17.31
N ASN A 227 -14.71 11.72 -17.47
CA ASN A 227 -14.43 12.33 -18.76
C ASN A 227 -12.96 12.23 -19.18
N ILE A 228 -12.08 11.79 -18.28
CA ILE A 228 -10.66 11.61 -18.54
C ILE A 228 -10.37 10.12 -18.69
N ASP A 229 -9.99 9.70 -19.89
CA ASP A 229 -9.86 8.28 -20.25
C ASP A 229 -8.94 7.47 -19.37
N TRP A 230 -7.82 8.02 -18.90
CA TRP A 230 -6.82 7.31 -18.10
C TRP A 230 -7.15 7.24 -16.61
N GLU A 231 -8.05 8.11 -16.09
CA GLU A 231 -8.40 8.13 -14.66
C GLU A 231 -9.87 7.80 -14.34
N ARG A 232 -10.69 7.54 -15.37
CA ARG A 232 -12.16 7.38 -15.22
C ARG A 232 -12.65 6.27 -14.32
N ASN A 233 -11.81 5.30 -13.99
CA ASN A 233 -12.23 4.11 -13.25
C ASN A 233 -11.84 4.13 -11.78
N LYS A 234 -10.61 4.54 -11.47
CA LYS A 234 -10.03 4.43 -10.14
C LYS A 234 -9.02 5.54 -9.86
N THR A 235 -8.99 5.96 -8.61
CA THR A 235 -7.97 6.86 -8.07
C THR A 235 -7.54 6.34 -6.71
N ALA A 236 -6.25 6.08 -6.53
CA ALA A 236 -5.69 5.58 -5.30
C ALA A 236 -4.48 6.40 -4.86
N ALA A 237 -4.35 6.63 -3.56
CA ALA A 237 -3.13 7.12 -2.96
C ALA A 237 -2.14 5.98 -2.75
N CYS A 238 -0.86 6.29 -2.94
CA CYS A 238 0.25 5.38 -2.66
C CYS A 238 1.30 6.07 -1.82
#